data_85a7707f99220769704fa2e174a97118
#
_entry.id   85a7707f99220769704fa2e174a97118
#
_cell.length_a   1.000
_cell.length_b   1.000
_cell.length_c   1.000
_cell.angle_alpha   90.00
_cell.angle_beta   90.00
_cell.angle_gamma   90.00
#
_symmetry.space_group_name_H-M   'P 1'
#
loop_
_entity.id
_entity.type
_entity.pdbx_description
1 polymer ?
#
loop_
_entity_poly.entity_id
_entity_poly.type
_entity_poly.pdbx_seq_one_letter_code
_entity_poly.pdbx_strand_id
1 'polypeptide(L)'
;MKWVTRAKVKVDRVACPWLIRTFIDRDADFLFVPVDEVESVARKTGAIPYDVAGVELGHHGEECSFDAIVKKYNVKDKAVDRLALIVRGADTPRRDLTPESRGLEAIAEGFKRLAAAQGYDDQETLRRERHLYDALYLYCGGDAEKLRRD
;
A
#
# COMPACT_ATOMS: atom_id res chain seq x y z
N MET A 1 -0.31 -14.81 -6.03
CA MET A 1 0.86 -14.67 -5.12
C MET A 1 0.38 -14.34 -3.72
N LYS A 2 1.11 -14.77 -2.70
CA LYS A 2 0.82 -14.42 -1.31
C LYS A 2 1.79 -13.36 -0.81
N TRP A 3 1.27 -12.43 -0.04
CA TRP A 3 2.01 -11.31 0.53
C TRP A 3 1.73 -11.23 2.02
N VAL A 4 2.69 -10.79 2.81
CA VAL A 4 2.53 -10.66 4.27
C VAL A 4 3.13 -9.37 4.80
N THR A 5 2.39 -8.71 5.69
CA THR A 5 2.87 -7.54 6.41
C THR A 5 2.25 -7.51 7.83
N ARG A 6 2.61 -6.53 8.60
CA ARG A 6 2.05 -6.34 9.93
C ARG A 6 0.61 -5.83 9.89
N ALA A 7 -0.17 -6.28 10.84
CA ALA A 7 -1.57 -5.90 11.03
C ALA A 7 -1.74 -4.41 11.38
N LYS A 8 -2.98 -3.94 11.35
CA LYS A 8 -3.41 -2.56 11.57
C LYS A 8 -2.86 -1.64 10.49
N VAL A 9 -3.34 -1.89 9.27
CA VAL A 9 -2.84 -1.24 8.05
C VAL A 9 -3.14 0.26 8.01
N LYS A 10 -2.18 1.00 7.44
CA LYS A 10 -2.27 2.43 7.22
C LYS A 10 -1.32 2.81 6.09
N VAL A 11 -1.72 3.74 5.22
CA VAL A 11 -0.97 4.26 4.06
C VAL A 11 -0.33 3.15 3.22
N ASP A 12 0.96 2.88 3.38
CA ASP A 12 1.74 1.95 2.54
C ASP A 12 1.18 0.52 2.57
N ARG A 13 0.72 0.05 3.72
CA ARG A 13 0.14 -1.28 3.86
C ARG A 13 -1.26 -1.40 3.25
N VAL A 14 -1.82 -0.29 2.74
CA VAL A 14 -3.05 -0.24 1.94
C VAL A 14 -2.73 0.10 0.48
N ALA A 15 -1.85 1.05 0.25
CA ALA A 15 -1.43 1.46 -1.09
C ALA A 15 -0.70 0.35 -1.85
N CYS A 16 0.18 -0.41 -1.16
CA CYS A 16 0.90 -1.52 -1.77
C CYS A 16 -0.03 -2.62 -2.27
N PRO A 17 -0.99 -3.13 -1.50
CA PRO A 17 -2.00 -4.08 -2.01
C PRO A 17 -2.77 -3.55 -3.23
N TRP A 18 -3.13 -2.27 -3.24
CA TRP A 18 -3.77 -1.67 -4.40
C TRP A 18 -2.87 -1.73 -5.64
N LEU A 19 -1.61 -1.32 -5.50
CA LEU A 19 -0.61 -1.35 -6.57
C LEU A 19 -0.42 -2.78 -7.10
N ILE A 20 -0.26 -3.73 -6.19
CA ILE A 20 -0.02 -5.14 -6.54
C ILE A 20 -1.21 -5.69 -7.31
N ARG A 21 -2.44 -5.55 -6.81
CA ARG A 21 -3.64 -6.06 -7.48
C ARG A 21 -3.94 -5.36 -8.79
N THR A 22 -3.51 -4.13 -8.95
CA THR A 22 -3.79 -3.38 -10.18
C THR A 22 -2.77 -3.66 -11.28
N PHE A 23 -1.48 -3.81 -10.95
CA PHE A 23 -0.40 -3.83 -11.92
C PHE A 23 0.45 -5.09 -11.94
N ILE A 24 0.39 -5.93 -10.92
CA ILE A 24 1.32 -7.06 -10.75
C ILE A 24 0.58 -8.40 -10.72
N ASP A 25 -0.37 -8.55 -9.79
CA ASP A 25 -1.09 -9.79 -9.58
C ASP A 25 -2.52 -9.52 -9.10
N ARG A 26 -3.47 -9.62 -10.00
CA ARG A 26 -4.89 -9.35 -9.73
C ARG A 26 -5.45 -10.21 -8.58
N ASP A 27 -4.97 -11.44 -8.47
CA ASP A 27 -5.45 -12.42 -7.49
C ASP A 27 -4.56 -12.49 -6.25
N ALA A 28 -3.77 -11.45 -5.99
CA ALA A 28 -2.88 -11.41 -4.83
C ALA A 28 -3.63 -11.56 -3.52
N ASP A 29 -3.08 -12.42 -2.67
CA ASP A 29 -3.58 -12.70 -1.32
C ASP A 29 -2.72 -11.98 -0.29
N PHE A 30 -3.34 -11.30 0.66
CA PHE A 30 -2.63 -10.53 1.68
C PHE A 30 -2.89 -11.09 3.07
N LEU A 31 -1.80 -11.37 3.79
CA LEU A 31 -1.81 -11.84 5.17
C LEU A 31 -1.35 -10.71 6.10
N PHE A 32 -2.12 -10.47 7.15
CA PHE A 32 -1.83 -9.44 8.14
C PHE A 32 -1.63 -10.10 9.51
N VAL A 33 -0.42 -9.98 10.04
CA VAL A 33 -0.01 -10.68 11.27
C VAL A 33 0.72 -9.72 12.21
N PRO A 34 0.89 -10.05 13.49
CA PRO A 34 1.76 -9.27 14.36
C PRO A 34 3.16 -9.11 13.77
N VAL A 35 3.82 -7.98 14.01
CA VAL A 35 5.11 -7.65 13.39
C VAL A 35 6.19 -8.71 13.63
N ASP A 36 6.21 -9.33 14.80
CA ASP A 36 7.16 -10.37 15.17
C ASP A 36 6.88 -11.73 14.51
N GLU A 37 5.72 -11.90 13.86
CA GLU A 37 5.36 -13.12 13.15
C GLU A 37 5.54 -13.03 11.63
N VAL A 38 5.81 -11.84 11.09
CA VAL A 38 5.90 -11.63 9.62
C VAL A 38 6.94 -12.56 9.00
N GLU A 39 8.15 -12.60 9.57
CA GLU A 39 9.22 -13.42 9.02
C GLU A 39 8.90 -14.92 9.05
N SER A 40 8.34 -15.42 10.15
CA SER A 40 7.99 -16.82 10.29
C SER A 40 6.85 -17.22 9.33
N VAL A 41 5.85 -16.36 9.17
CA VAL A 41 4.75 -16.58 8.22
C VAL A 41 5.27 -16.59 6.78
N ALA A 42 6.17 -15.64 6.43
CA ALA A 42 6.79 -15.61 5.12
C ALA A 42 7.52 -16.93 4.80
N ARG A 43 8.30 -17.45 5.75
CA ARG A 43 9.02 -18.73 5.58
C ARG A 43 8.09 -19.92 5.45
N LYS A 44 7.03 -19.98 6.26
CA LYS A 44 6.09 -21.12 6.28
C LYS A 44 5.17 -21.16 5.06
N THR A 45 4.74 -20.01 4.57
CA THR A 45 3.72 -19.92 3.50
C THR A 45 4.27 -19.59 2.13
N GLY A 46 5.54 -19.14 2.05
CA GLY A 46 6.11 -18.58 0.82
C GLY A 46 5.61 -17.17 0.51
N ALA A 47 4.90 -16.53 1.44
CA ALA A 47 4.42 -15.17 1.24
C ALA A 47 5.58 -14.17 1.16
N ILE A 48 5.43 -13.16 0.31
CA ILE A 48 6.42 -12.10 0.11
C ILE A 48 6.21 -11.03 1.19
N PRO A 49 7.21 -10.78 2.07
CA PRO A 49 7.07 -9.75 3.08
C PRO A 49 7.23 -8.35 2.50
N TYR A 50 6.44 -7.42 2.97
CA TYR A 50 6.53 -6.01 2.57
C TYR A 50 6.22 -5.07 3.75
N ASP A 51 6.70 -3.86 3.68
CA ASP A 51 6.50 -2.77 4.65
C ASP A 51 6.77 -3.18 6.11
N VAL A 52 7.87 -3.89 6.30
CA VAL A 52 8.45 -4.18 7.62
C VAL A 52 9.96 -3.94 7.57
N ALA A 53 10.57 -3.73 8.73
CA ALA A 53 12.00 -3.47 8.80
C ALA A 53 12.82 -4.67 8.29
N GLY A 54 13.90 -4.39 7.57
CA GLY A 54 14.88 -5.39 7.14
C GLY A 54 14.50 -6.25 5.94
N VAL A 55 13.39 -5.98 5.27
CA VAL A 55 13.01 -6.71 4.04
C VAL A 55 13.30 -5.89 2.78
N GLU A 56 13.46 -6.58 1.65
CA GLU A 56 13.71 -5.95 0.35
C GLU A 56 12.62 -4.93 -0.01
N LEU A 57 11.36 -5.29 0.20
CA LEU A 57 10.21 -4.45 -0.12
C LEU A 57 9.75 -3.60 1.09
N GLY A 58 10.72 -3.14 1.89
CA GLY A 58 10.51 -2.20 2.99
C GLY A 58 10.93 -0.78 2.62
N HIS A 59 11.08 0.05 3.64
CA HIS A 59 11.60 1.40 3.46
C HIS A 59 13.11 1.39 3.24
N HIS A 60 13.59 2.18 2.27
CA HIS A 60 15.01 2.32 1.95
C HIS A 60 15.35 3.79 1.76
N GLY A 61 16.13 4.37 2.69
CA GLY A 61 16.44 5.79 2.68
C GLY A 61 15.17 6.62 2.84
N GLU A 62 14.91 7.52 1.90
CA GLU A 62 13.70 8.36 1.90
C GLU A 62 12.51 7.67 1.20
N GLU A 63 12.72 6.54 0.57
CA GLU A 63 11.68 5.83 -0.18
C GLU A 63 10.90 4.86 0.69
N CYS A 64 9.60 4.75 0.43
CA CYS A 64 8.71 3.84 1.13
C CYS A 64 8.56 2.50 0.38
N SER A 65 7.79 1.58 0.95
CA SER A 65 7.61 0.25 0.36
C SER A 65 6.90 0.29 -0.99
N PHE A 66 6.01 1.26 -1.20
CA PHE A 66 5.38 1.49 -2.50
C PHE A 66 6.44 1.71 -3.59
N ASP A 67 7.42 2.57 -3.32
CA ASP A 67 8.54 2.81 -4.25
C ASP A 67 9.34 1.54 -4.54
N ALA A 68 9.63 0.76 -3.49
CA ALA A 68 10.38 -0.49 -3.62
C ALA A 68 9.66 -1.48 -4.54
N ILE A 69 8.34 -1.61 -4.41
CA ILE A 69 7.53 -2.51 -5.23
C ILE A 69 7.48 -2.02 -6.69
N VAL A 70 7.28 -0.72 -6.91
CA VAL A 70 7.31 -0.13 -8.26
C VAL A 70 8.61 -0.48 -8.97
N LYS A 71 9.75 -0.35 -8.28
CA LYS A 71 11.07 -0.66 -8.83
C LYS A 71 11.26 -2.14 -9.08
N LYS A 72 10.96 -2.97 -8.09
CA LYS A 72 11.15 -4.43 -8.16
C LYS A 72 10.39 -5.06 -9.32
N TYR A 73 9.15 -4.66 -9.52
CA TYR A 73 8.27 -5.21 -10.55
C TYR A 73 8.25 -4.38 -11.83
N ASN A 74 9.11 -3.36 -11.92
CA ASN A 74 9.28 -2.53 -13.11
C ASN A 74 7.95 -1.97 -13.63
N VAL A 75 7.13 -1.44 -12.72
CA VAL A 75 5.87 -0.81 -13.07
C VAL A 75 6.16 0.53 -13.75
N LYS A 76 5.86 0.60 -15.05
CA LYS A 76 6.10 1.79 -15.86
C LYS A 76 4.79 2.49 -16.16
N ASP A 77 4.44 3.44 -15.31
CA ASP A 77 3.22 4.23 -15.44
C ASP A 77 3.46 5.58 -14.78
N LYS A 78 3.37 6.66 -15.56
CA LYS A 78 3.63 8.02 -15.07
C LYS A 78 2.69 8.44 -13.95
N ALA A 79 1.43 7.98 -13.97
CA ALA A 79 0.49 8.26 -12.91
C ALA A 79 0.86 7.53 -11.62
N VAL A 80 1.37 6.30 -11.72
CA VAL A 80 1.92 5.56 -10.57
C VAL A 80 3.14 6.31 -9.99
N ASP A 81 4.01 6.84 -10.83
CA ASP A 81 5.17 7.61 -10.37
C ASP A 81 4.74 8.85 -9.56
N ARG A 82 3.70 9.56 -10.02
CA ARG A 82 3.13 10.70 -9.31
C ARG A 82 2.45 10.28 -8.01
N LEU A 83 1.68 9.19 -8.06
CA LEU A 83 1.02 8.63 -6.87
C LEU A 83 2.06 8.20 -5.82
N ALA A 84 3.19 7.65 -6.25
CA ALA A 84 4.27 7.24 -5.36
C ALA A 84 4.80 8.40 -4.51
N LEU A 85 4.90 9.60 -5.08
CA LEU A 85 5.30 10.80 -4.32
C LEU A 85 4.27 11.16 -3.24
N ILE A 86 2.99 11.05 -3.56
CA ILE A 86 1.90 11.33 -2.60
C ILE A 86 1.95 10.32 -1.45
N VAL A 87 2.10 9.03 -1.76
CA VAL A 87 2.19 7.95 -0.78
C VAL A 87 3.44 8.12 0.09
N ARG A 88 4.59 8.40 -0.52
CA ARG A 88 5.84 8.62 0.20
C ARG A 88 5.71 9.79 1.19
N GLY A 89 5.14 10.90 0.78
CA GLY A 89 4.94 12.05 1.65
C GLY A 89 3.98 11.80 2.80
N ALA A 90 3.00 10.90 2.61
CA ALA A 90 2.06 10.51 3.65
C ALA A 90 2.63 9.47 4.64
N ASP A 91 3.57 8.64 4.18
CA ASP A 91 4.09 7.48 4.94
C ASP A 91 5.48 7.70 5.56
N THR A 92 6.11 8.83 5.27
CA THR A 92 7.45 9.17 5.76
C THR A 92 7.45 10.54 6.45
N PRO A 93 8.54 10.93 7.13
CA PRO A 93 8.66 12.30 7.69
C PRO A 93 8.67 13.41 6.63
N ARG A 94 8.83 13.08 5.35
CA ARG A 94 8.87 14.04 4.24
C ARG A 94 7.47 14.53 3.87
N ARG A 95 6.83 15.24 4.77
CA ARG A 95 5.46 15.77 4.62
C ARG A 95 5.37 16.93 3.64
N ASP A 96 6.49 17.43 3.19
CA ASP A 96 6.64 18.55 2.25
C ASP A 96 6.70 18.13 0.78
N LEU A 97 6.71 16.81 0.49
CA LEU A 97 6.85 16.30 -0.88
C LEU A 97 5.70 16.72 -1.80
N THR A 98 4.47 16.59 -1.32
CA THR A 98 3.28 17.01 -2.07
C THR A 98 2.22 17.56 -1.11
N PRO A 99 1.40 18.54 -1.54
CA PRO A 99 0.28 18.99 -0.71
C PRO A 99 -0.77 17.92 -0.46
N GLU A 100 -0.97 16.99 -1.42
CA GLU A 100 -1.93 15.88 -1.33
C GLU A 100 -1.55 14.87 -0.24
N SER A 101 -0.28 14.73 0.08
CA SER A 101 0.21 13.79 1.10
C SER A 101 -0.41 14.01 2.47
N ARG A 102 -0.66 15.27 2.85
CA ARG A 102 -1.31 15.60 4.12
C ARG A 102 -2.75 15.12 4.15
N GLY A 103 -3.46 15.27 3.03
CA GLY A 103 -4.83 14.78 2.89
C GLY A 103 -4.89 13.26 2.98
N LEU A 104 -4.00 12.58 2.29
CA LEU A 104 -3.93 11.11 2.34
C LEU A 104 -3.61 10.62 3.75
N GLU A 105 -2.66 11.25 4.44
CA GLU A 105 -2.32 10.91 5.83
C GLU A 105 -3.53 11.06 6.76
N ALA A 106 -4.26 12.17 6.63
CA ALA A 106 -5.46 12.43 7.45
C ALA A 106 -6.55 11.38 7.21
N ILE A 107 -6.81 11.03 5.94
CA ILE A 107 -7.81 10.03 5.58
C ILE A 107 -7.38 8.65 6.08
N ALA A 108 -6.12 8.28 5.91
CA ALA A 108 -5.58 7.00 6.37
C ALA A 108 -5.69 6.86 7.90
N GLU A 109 -5.37 7.92 8.65
CA GLU A 109 -5.56 7.93 10.10
C GLU A 109 -7.04 7.81 10.48
N GLY A 110 -7.91 8.50 9.75
CA GLY A 110 -9.36 8.41 9.93
C GLY A 110 -9.88 6.99 9.72
N PHE A 111 -9.44 6.30 8.68
CA PHE A 111 -9.80 4.89 8.42
C PHE A 111 -9.31 3.95 9.52
N LYS A 112 -8.09 4.18 10.03
CA LYS A 112 -7.56 3.40 11.16
C LYS A 112 -8.46 3.54 12.39
N ARG A 113 -8.88 4.76 12.72
CA ARG A 113 -9.80 5.03 13.83
C ARG A 113 -11.19 4.44 13.58
N LEU A 114 -11.66 4.53 12.34
CA LEU A 114 -12.95 3.96 11.94
C LEU A 114 -12.95 2.44 12.08
N ALA A 115 -11.87 1.77 11.68
CA ALA A 115 -11.72 0.33 11.86
C ALA A 115 -11.78 -0.06 13.33
N ALA A 116 -11.09 0.67 14.21
CA ALA A 116 -11.10 0.44 15.64
C ALA A 116 -12.52 0.67 16.22
N ALA A 117 -13.20 1.73 15.81
CA ALA A 117 -14.54 2.09 16.31
C ALA A 117 -15.63 1.11 15.85
N GLN A 118 -15.55 0.62 14.61
CA GLN A 118 -16.56 -0.25 14.01
C GLN A 118 -16.18 -1.74 14.02
N GLY A 119 -14.96 -2.08 14.44
CA GLY A 119 -14.51 -3.46 14.61
C GLY A 119 -14.29 -4.24 13.31
N TYR A 120 -13.86 -3.59 12.23
CA TYR A 120 -13.51 -4.33 11.03
C TYR A 120 -11.99 -4.54 10.90
N ASP A 121 -11.63 -5.60 10.17
CA ASP A 121 -10.25 -6.05 10.02
C ASP A 121 -9.51 -5.35 8.86
N ASP A 122 -8.25 -5.73 8.67
CA ASP A 122 -7.40 -5.17 7.62
C ASP A 122 -7.91 -5.49 6.21
N GLN A 123 -8.50 -6.67 5.99
CA GLN A 123 -9.10 -7.02 4.70
C GLN A 123 -10.24 -6.06 4.34
N GLU A 124 -11.08 -5.73 5.30
CA GLU A 124 -12.17 -4.77 5.12
C GLU A 124 -11.63 -3.36 4.89
N THR A 125 -10.57 -2.97 5.56
CA THR A 125 -9.89 -1.68 5.32
C THR A 125 -9.39 -1.61 3.87
N LEU A 126 -8.74 -2.65 3.36
CA LEU A 126 -8.29 -2.70 1.95
C LEU A 126 -9.47 -2.54 0.99
N ARG A 127 -10.57 -3.23 1.27
CA ARG A 127 -11.77 -3.18 0.43
C ARG A 127 -12.35 -1.76 0.40
N ARG A 128 -12.44 -1.09 1.54
CA ARG A 128 -13.02 0.26 1.66
C ARG A 128 -12.14 1.33 1.05
N GLU A 129 -10.82 1.26 1.26
CA GLU A 129 -9.88 2.26 0.74
C GLU A 129 -9.50 2.05 -0.72
N ARG A 130 -9.89 0.94 -1.35
CA ARG A 130 -9.58 0.68 -2.76
C ARG A 130 -9.96 1.85 -3.67
N HIS A 131 -11.16 2.37 -3.51
CA HIS A 131 -11.66 3.47 -4.34
C HIS A 131 -10.93 4.77 -4.10
N LEU A 132 -10.39 4.98 -2.91
CA LEU A 132 -9.54 6.14 -2.62
C LEU A 132 -8.29 6.13 -3.51
N TYR A 133 -7.61 5.00 -3.61
CA TYR A 133 -6.41 4.88 -4.44
C TYR A 133 -6.75 4.86 -5.94
N ASP A 134 -7.86 4.27 -6.34
CA ASP A 134 -8.38 4.41 -7.72
C ASP A 134 -8.55 5.90 -8.06
N ALA A 135 -9.18 6.67 -7.19
CA ALA A 135 -9.41 8.10 -7.39
C ALA A 135 -8.09 8.89 -7.47
N LEU A 136 -7.15 8.62 -6.56
CA LEU A 136 -5.83 9.26 -6.58
C LEU A 136 -5.05 8.94 -7.86
N TYR A 137 -5.11 7.69 -8.31
CA TYR A 137 -4.46 7.26 -9.54
C TYR A 137 -5.01 8.05 -10.75
N LEU A 138 -6.33 8.18 -10.87
CA LEU A 138 -6.94 8.97 -11.94
C LEU A 138 -6.61 10.46 -11.80
N TYR A 139 -6.60 10.99 -10.59
CA TYR A 139 -6.16 12.36 -10.32
C TYR A 139 -4.73 12.60 -10.82
N CYS A 140 -3.86 11.61 -10.68
CA CYS A 140 -2.48 11.66 -11.18
C CYS A 140 -2.35 11.50 -12.70
N GLY A 141 -3.45 11.33 -13.42
CA GLY A 141 -3.47 11.19 -14.88
C GLY A 141 -3.50 9.74 -15.36
N GLY A 142 -3.92 8.82 -14.51
CA GLY A 142 -3.97 7.40 -14.84
C GLY A 142 -5.05 7.02 -15.83
N ASP A 143 -4.95 5.79 -16.33
CA ASP A 143 -5.88 5.20 -17.29
C ASP A 143 -6.95 4.37 -16.57
N ALA A 144 -8.22 4.79 -16.68
CA ALA A 144 -9.34 4.11 -16.05
C ALA A 144 -9.47 2.64 -16.48
N GLU A 145 -9.03 2.28 -17.69
CA GLU A 145 -9.08 0.90 -18.18
C GLU A 145 -8.24 -0.05 -17.30
N LYS A 146 -7.15 0.43 -16.71
CA LYS A 146 -6.29 -0.36 -15.82
C LYS A 146 -6.95 -0.67 -14.48
N LEU A 147 -8.01 0.06 -14.13
CA LEU A 147 -8.75 -0.14 -12.88
C LEU A 147 -9.90 -1.14 -13.01
N ARG A 148 -10.16 -1.65 -14.22
CA ARG A 148 -11.21 -2.65 -14.43
C ARG A 148 -10.87 -3.95 -13.72
N ARG A 149 -11.76 -4.35 -12.84
CA ARG A 149 -11.70 -5.61 -12.10
C ARG A 149 -13.00 -6.36 -12.37
N ASP A 150 -12.91 -7.24 -13.34
CA ASP A 150 -14.04 -8.09 -13.69
C ASP A 150 -14.27 -9.16 -12.63
#